data_d6c1376ad163f29d4824548b32f3d5c8
#
_entry.id   d6c1376ad163f29d4824548b32f3d5c8
#
_cell.length_a   1.000
_cell.length_b   1.000
_cell.length_c   1.000
_cell.angle_alpha   90.00
_cell.angle_beta   90.00
_cell.angle_gamma   90.00
#
_symmetry.space_group_name_H-M   'P 1'
#
loop_
_entity.id
_entity.type
_entity.pdbx_description
1 polymer ?
#
loop_
_entity_poly.entity_id
_entity_poly.type
_entity_poly.pdbx_seq_one_letter_code
_entity_poly.pdbx_strand_id
1 'polypeptide(L)'
;VRDNTPLPGWMNWIAAYSMWWVIIHRDLYMYEGDLNYLREQQEYMRALLRVLASQMDGDRENLQGGQRLLDWPTSQMPDVIHAGYQALMVMAMEAGAEIGGWLGDRQMQSECHGALRRLRRHVPDHLRNKQAAAMLVLAGLADPGKVCRTVIARGGAEGFSTFYGYYMLEALAEGGLYDEALQIISDYWGAMLDLGATTFWEDLNYAHAAGAARIDEPVPAGKFDIHAESGAYCYKGLRHSLCHGWASGPTPWLSRHVLGIVPLEPGCKSVAVRPHLGHLKWAEGTFPTPWGVIRVRHERGADGKVSTSVSAPDGVRVVR
;
A
#
# COMPACT_ATOMS: atom_id res chain seq x y z
N VAL A 1 17.98 4.84 2.12
CA VAL A 1 17.99 6.30 2.00
C VAL A 1 18.60 6.85 3.28
N ARG A 2 19.76 7.50 3.21
CA ARG A 2 20.25 8.31 4.32
C ARG A 2 19.47 9.61 4.32
N ASP A 3 18.69 9.81 5.33
CA ASP A 3 18.19 11.15 5.62
C ASP A 3 19.36 11.94 6.22
N ASN A 4 19.70 13.09 5.63
CA ASN A 4 20.72 13.99 6.13
C ASN A 4 20.22 14.90 7.24
N THR A 5 18.96 14.82 7.62
CA THR A 5 18.45 15.51 8.81
C THR A 5 18.98 14.83 10.08
N PRO A 6 19.35 15.58 11.12
CA PRO A 6 19.77 15.02 12.40
C PRO A 6 18.56 14.43 13.14
N LEU A 7 18.08 13.29 12.63
CA LEU A 7 17.07 12.50 13.30
C LEU A 7 17.73 11.64 14.38
N PRO A 8 16.98 11.22 15.41
CA PRO A 8 17.45 10.22 16.36
C PRO A 8 18.02 9.01 15.60
N GLY A 9 19.19 8.51 16.00
CA GLY A 9 19.92 7.49 15.26
C GLY A 9 19.13 6.19 14.96
N TRP A 10 18.08 5.93 15.72
CA TRP A 10 17.19 4.79 15.51
C TRP A 10 16.24 4.95 14.31
N MET A 11 15.98 6.18 13.83
CA MET A 11 15.16 6.44 12.63
C MET A 11 15.98 6.33 11.34
N ASN A 12 17.30 6.36 11.43
CA ASN A 12 18.16 6.16 10.28
C ASN A 12 18.28 4.66 9.99
N TRP A 13 18.05 4.25 8.73
CA TRP A 13 18.20 2.87 8.27
C TRP A 13 16.98 1.95 8.50
N ILE A 14 15.84 2.35 8.05
CA ILE A 14 14.73 1.43 7.87
C ILE A 14 14.83 0.86 6.44
N ALA A 15 15.37 -0.36 6.33
CA ALA A 15 15.66 -0.97 5.02
C ALA A 15 14.40 -1.11 4.14
N ALA A 16 13.22 -1.28 4.74
CA ALA A 16 11.94 -1.31 4.01
C ALA A 16 11.74 -0.05 3.16
N TYR A 17 12.13 1.13 3.65
CA TYR A 17 11.95 2.38 2.91
C TYR A 17 12.85 2.47 1.68
N SER A 18 13.99 1.80 1.68
CA SER A 18 14.84 1.70 0.48
C SER A 18 14.17 0.85 -0.60
N MET A 19 13.45 -0.20 -0.22
CA MET A 19 12.68 -1.02 -1.15
C MET A 19 11.45 -0.26 -1.67
N TRP A 20 10.72 0.41 -0.78
CA TRP A 20 9.60 1.28 -1.15
C TRP A 20 10.04 2.40 -2.09
N TRP A 21 11.22 2.97 -1.90
CA TRP A 21 11.74 4.01 -2.79
C TRP A 21 11.80 3.55 -4.25
N VAL A 22 12.23 2.32 -4.52
CA VAL A 22 12.25 1.75 -5.88
C VAL A 22 10.83 1.58 -6.42
N ILE A 23 9.93 1.00 -5.60
CA ILE A 23 8.53 0.74 -5.97
C ILE A 23 7.80 2.07 -6.28
N ILE A 24 7.99 3.09 -5.45
CA ILE A 24 7.39 4.41 -5.63
C ILE A 24 7.85 5.04 -6.95
N HIS A 25 9.10 4.91 -7.35
CA HIS A 25 9.58 5.46 -8.63
C HIS A 25 8.96 4.75 -9.84
N ARG A 26 8.76 3.45 -9.75
CA ARG A 26 8.01 2.68 -10.75
C ARG A 26 6.58 3.19 -10.86
N ASP A 27 5.90 3.34 -9.74
CA ASP A 27 4.52 3.80 -9.70
C ASP A 27 4.40 5.26 -10.17
N LEU A 28 5.29 6.15 -9.71
CA LEU A 28 5.34 7.54 -10.18
C LEU A 28 5.46 7.62 -11.70
N TYR A 29 6.33 6.81 -12.30
CA TYR A 29 6.47 6.79 -13.76
C TYR A 29 5.21 6.30 -14.47
N MET A 30 4.49 5.35 -13.90
CA MET A 30 3.20 4.89 -14.45
C MET A 30 2.16 6.03 -14.46
N TYR A 31 2.17 6.91 -13.45
CA TYR A 31 1.25 8.05 -13.39
C TYR A 31 1.72 9.25 -14.22
N GLU A 32 2.98 9.63 -14.12
CA GLU A 32 3.51 10.88 -14.69
C GLU A 32 4.11 10.70 -16.10
N GLY A 33 4.75 9.56 -16.37
CA GLY A 33 5.38 9.26 -17.65
C GLY A 33 6.66 10.04 -17.92
N ASP A 34 7.26 10.69 -16.91
CA ASP A 34 8.49 11.45 -17.06
C ASP A 34 9.73 10.54 -17.06
N LEU A 35 10.15 10.16 -18.27
CA LEU A 35 11.34 9.32 -18.44
C LEU A 35 12.65 10.07 -18.09
N ASN A 36 12.69 11.41 -18.17
CA ASN A 36 13.88 12.16 -17.83
C ASN A 36 14.11 12.12 -16.32
N TYR A 37 13.06 12.28 -15.53
CA TYR A 37 13.12 12.07 -14.09
C TYR A 37 13.68 10.68 -13.73
N LEU A 38 13.23 9.61 -14.36
CA LEU A 38 13.81 8.27 -14.12
C LEU A 38 15.29 8.18 -14.50
N ARG A 39 15.71 8.83 -15.58
CA ARG A 39 17.12 8.88 -15.99
C ARG A 39 17.99 9.57 -14.94
N GLU A 40 17.52 10.65 -14.32
CA GLU A 40 18.22 11.33 -13.24
C GLU A 40 18.42 10.42 -12.02
N GLN A 41 17.49 9.50 -11.75
CA GLN A 41 17.57 8.57 -10.62
C GLN A 41 18.32 7.27 -10.96
N GLN A 42 18.64 7.01 -12.21
CA GLN A 42 19.14 5.71 -12.70
C GLN A 42 20.39 5.21 -12.00
N GLU A 43 21.38 6.08 -11.82
CA GLU A 43 22.67 5.68 -11.21
C GLU A 43 22.48 5.27 -9.75
N TYR A 44 21.76 6.08 -8.98
CA TYR A 44 21.44 5.80 -7.58
C TYR A 44 20.60 4.52 -7.44
N MET A 45 19.57 4.37 -8.28
CA MET A 45 18.69 3.20 -8.28
C MET A 45 19.48 1.92 -8.57
N ARG A 46 20.36 1.93 -9.57
CA ARG A 46 21.23 0.79 -9.89
C ARG A 46 22.12 0.41 -8.70
N ALA A 47 22.74 1.41 -8.05
CA ALA A 47 23.57 1.18 -6.88
C ALA A 47 22.77 0.61 -5.71
N LEU A 48 21.57 1.17 -5.45
CA LEU A 48 20.68 0.69 -4.39
C LEU A 48 20.22 -0.75 -4.62
N LEU A 49 19.77 -1.09 -5.83
CA LEU A 49 19.34 -2.46 -6.18
C LEU A 49 20.47 -3.48 -6.00
N ARG A 50 21.70 -3.12 -6.34
CA ARG A 50 22.89 -3.96 -6.09
C ARG A 50 23.16 -4.14 -4.61
N VAL A 51 23.05 -3.08 -3.82
CA VAL A 51 23.18 -3.18 -2.34
C VAL A 51 22.12 -4.09 -1.78
N LEU A 52 20.85 -3.93 -2.18
CA LEU A 52 19.77 -4.81 -1.74
C LEU A 52 20.04 -6.27 -2.12
N ALA A 53 20.43 -6.53 -3.37
CA ALA A 53 20.75 -7.88 -3.84
C ALA A 53 21.97 -8.50 -3.12
N SER A 54 22.96 -7.70 -2.74
CA SER A 54 24.13 -8.16 -1.99
C SER A 54 23.80 -8.56 -0.54
N GLN A 55 22.67 -8.12 0.00
CA GLN A 55 22.17 -8.47 1.32
C GLN A 55 21.31 -9.74 1.32
N MET A 56 21.31 -10.50 0.24
CA MET A 56 20.64 -11.80 0.20
C MET A 56 21.57 -12.90 0.73
N ASP A 57 21.02 -13.76 1.57
CA ASP A 57 21.64 -15.03 1.94
C ASP A 57 20.94 -16.19 1.19
N GLY A 58 21.62 -16.73 0.18
CA GLY A 58 20.98 -17.69 -0.72
C GLY A 58 19.74 -17.13 -1.39
N ASP A 59 18.58 -17.64 -1.05
CA ASP A 59 17.27 -17.30 -1.58
C ASP A 59 16.48 -16.35 -0.66
N ARG A 60 17.08 -15.98 0.47
CA ARG A 60 16.42 -15.17 1.52
C ARG A 60 16.94 -13.75 1.53
N GLU A 61 16.06 -12.80 1.86
CA GLU A 61 16.50 -11.49 2.28
C GLU A 61 17.26 -11.60 3.62
N ASN A 62 18.33 -10.84 3.77
CA ASN A 62 19.12 -10.77 4.99
C ASN A 62 19.55 -9.33 5.28
N LEU A 63 18.58 -8.42 5.24
CA LEU A 63 18.80 -7.00 5.50
C LEU A 63 19.01 -6.75 6.98
N GLN A 64 20.25 -6.76 7.44
CA GLN A 64 20.65 -6.65 8.86
C GLN A 64 20.96 -5.21 9.31
N GLY A 65 21.02 -4.26 8.40
CA GLY A 65 21.35 -2.88 8.74
C GLY A 65 20.16 -2.11 9.31
N GLY A 66 20.35 -1.44 10.46
CA GLY A 66 19.37 -0.54 11.04
C GLY A 66 18.16 -1.22 11.70
N GLN A 67 17.07 -0.45 11.83
CA GLN A 67 15.83 -0.95 12.40
C GLN A 67 15.05 -1.76 11.36
N ARG A 68 14.77 -3.01 11.71
CA ARG A 68 13.86 -3.85 10.91
C ARG A 68 12.43 -3.54 11.31
N LEU A 69 11.76 -2.70 10.54
CA LEU A 69 10.37 -2.31 10.73
C LEU A 69 9.58 -2.61 9.47
N LEU A 70 8.60 -3.49 9.58
CA LEU A 70 7.58 -3.67 8.56
C LEU A 70 6.44 -2.67 8.83
N ASP A 71 5.79 -2.83 9.98
CA ASP A 71 4.68 -2.01 10.44
C ASP A 71 4.70 -1.94 11.98
N TRP A 72 4.04 -0.95 12.59
CA TRP A 72 4.01 -0.82 14.04
C TRP A 72 3.50 -2.08 14.76
N PRO A 73 2.35 -2.68 14.37
CA PRO A 73 1.85 -3.88 15.04
C PRO A 73 2.79 -5.09 14.95
N THR A 74 3.71 -5.10 13.98
CA THR A 74 4.63 -6.22 13.75
C THR A 74 6.04 -5.98 14.30
N SER A 75 6.30 -4.83 14.92
CA SER A 75 7.64 -4.36 15.31
C SER A 75 8.42 -5.31 16.23
N GLN A 76 7.73 -6.20 16.96
CA GLN A 76 8.33 -7.21 17.85
C GLN A 76 8.20 -8.64 17.30
N MET A 77 7.91 -8.81 16.01
CA MET A 77 7.67 -10.10 15.36
C MET A 77 8.71 -10.38 14.25
N PRO A 78 9.92 -10.83 14.57
CA PRO A 78 11.02 -10.93 13.60
C PRO A 78 10.70 -11.82 12.40
N ASP A 79 9.98 -12.93 12.58
CA ASP A 79 9.62 -13.82 11.48
C ASP A 79 8.55 -13.21 10.55
N VAL A 80 7.61 -12.43 11.11
CA VAL A 80 6.62 -11.66 10.35
C VAL A 80 7.30 -10.56 9.56
N ILE A 81 8.28 -9.87 10.17
CA ILE A 81 9.09 -8.85 9.48
C ILE A 81 9.88 -9.50 8.34
N HIS A 82 10.49 -10.67 8.58
CA HIS A 82 11.20 -11.41 7.52
C HIS A 82 10.27 -11.73 6.35
N ALA A 83 9.06 -12.23 6.62
CA ALA A 83 8.10 -12.52 5.56
C ALA A 83 7.73 -11.29 4.73
N GLY A 84 7.45 -10.17 5.39
CA GLY A 84 7.18 -8.90 4.72
C GLY A 84 8.38 -8.35 3.95
N TYR A 85 9.58 -8.46 4.48
CA TYR A 85 10.82 -8.02 3.82
C TYR A 85 11.18 -8.87 2.61
N GLN A 86 10.97 -10.19 2.68
CA GLN A 86 11.14 -11.08 1.52
C GLN A 86 10.22 -10.65 0.38
N ALA A 87 8.94 -10.40 0.70
CA ALA A 87 7.96 -9.93 -0.26
C ALA A 87 8.33 -8.55 -0.85
N LEU A 88 8.68 -7.59 0.01
CA LEU A 88 9.13 -6.26 -0.43
C LEU A 88 10.34 -6.32 -1.34
N MET A 89 11.30 -7.20 -1.05
CA MET A 89 12.49 -7.36 -1.90
C MET A 89 12.11 -7.93 -3.26
N VAL A 90 11.18 -8.89 -3.33
CA VAL A 90 10.62 -9.35 -4.61
C VAL A 90 10.02 -8.19 -5.39
N MET A 91 9.10 -7.42 -4.77
CA MET A 91 8.43 -6.28 -5.42
C MET A 91 9.43 -5.20 -5.86
N ALA A 92 10.45 -4.89 -5.06
CA ALA A 92 11.48 -3.92 -5.41
C ALA A 92 12.34 -4.38 -6.60
N MET A 93 12.69 -5.67 -6.66
CA MET A 93 13.43 -6.22 -7.80
C MET A 93 12.57 -6.28 -9.07
N GLU A 94 11.26 -6.52 -8.95
CA GLU A 94 10.33 -6.42 -10.09
C GLU A 94 10.25 -4.99 -10.61
N ALA A 95 10.02 -4.02 -9.72
CA ALA A 95 10.00 -2.61 -10.08
C ALA A 95 11.34 -2.17 -10.72
N GLY A 96 12.46 -2.62 -10.18
CA GLY A 96 13.79 -2.37 -10.75
C GLY A 96 13.98 -2.96 -12.14
N ALA A 97 13.46 -4.17 -12.39
CA ALA A 97 13.52 -4.80 -13.72
C ALA A 97 12.65 -4.05 -14.74
N GLU A 98 11.43 -3.62 -14.36
CA GLU A 98 10.55 -2.82 -15.22
C GLU A 98 11.19 -1.47 -15.57
N ILE A 99 11.70 -0.75 -14.56
CA ILE A 99 12.40 0.53 -14.76
C ILE A 99 13.63 0.34 -15.65
N GLY A 100 14.41 -0.72 -15.44
CA GLY A 100 15.54 -1.06 -16.31
C GLY A 100 15.12 -1.26 -17.76
N GLY A 101 13.97 -1.88 -17.99
CA GLY A 101 13.38 -2.04 -19.32
C GLY A 101 13.02 -0.69 -19.96
N TRP A 102 12.36 0.21 -19.22
CA TRP A 102 11.99 1.54 -19.71
C TRP A 102 13.19 2.45 -20.01
N LEU A 103 14.25 2.32 -19.21
CA LEU A 103 15.50 3.08 -19.39
C LEU A 103 16.43 2.46 -20.46
N GLY A 104 16.15 1.27 -20.96
CA GLY A 104 17.05 0.52 -21.83
C GLY A 104 18.29 -0.02 -21.10
N ASP A 105 18.28 -0.07 -19.78
CA ASP A 105 19.34 -0.59 -18.92
C ASP A 105 19.29 -2.10 -18.78
N ARG A 106 19.79 -2.81 -19.80
CA ARG A 106 19.78 -4.29 -19.85
C ARG A 106 20.54 -4.92 -18.69
N GLN A 107 21.58 -4.26 -18.16
CA GLN A 107 22.35 -4.80 -17.05
C GLN A 107 21.53 -4.76 -15.75
N MET A 108 20.94 -3.60 -15.41
CA MET A 108 20.06 -3.47 -14.24
C MET A 108 18.90 -4.47 -14.34
N GLN A 109 18.26 -4.56 -15.49
CA GLN A 109 17.15 -5.51 -15.72
C GLN A 109 17.60 -6.96 -15.49
N SER A 110 18.75 -7.36 -16.03
CA SER A 110 19.28 -8.73 -15.89
C SER A 110 19.67 -9.06 -14.43
N GLU A 111 20.31 -8.12 -13.73
CA GLU A 111 20.67 -8.26 -12.32
C GLU A 111 19.42 -8.44 -11.44
N CYS A 112 18.38 -7.63 -11.65
CA CYS A 112 17.10 -7.75 -10.96
C CYS A 112 16.42 -9.10 -11.23
N HIS A 113 16.33 -9.54 -12.49
CA HIS A 113 15.78 -10.85 -12.82
C HIS A 113 16.59 -12.00 -12.19
N GLY A 114 17.91 -11.83 -12.06
CA GLY A 114 18.76 -12.79 -11.36
C GLY A 114 18.40 -12.91 -9.87
N ALA A 115 18.21 -11.77 -9.19
CA ALA A 115 17.76 -11.72 -7.81
C ALA A 115 16.36 -12.31 -7.62
N LEU A 116 15.42 -11.95 -8.51
CA LEU A 116 14.04 -12.47 -8.49
C LEU A 116 13.97 -13.99 -8.57
N ARG A 117 14.74 -14.61 -9.49
CA ARG A 117 14.77 -16.08 -9.59
C ARG A 117 15.22 -16.77 -8.31
N ARG A 118 16.06 -16.11 -7.51
CA ARG A 118 16.50 -16.61 -6.20
C ARG A 118 15.42 -16.38 -5.16
N LEU A 119 14.99 -15.12 -4.98
CA LEU A 119 14.02 -14.72 -3.95
C LEU A 119 12.72 -15.52 -4.00
N ARG A 120 12.22 -15.83 -5.19
CA ARG A 120 10.97 -16.60 -5.38
C ARG A 120 11.08 -18.08 -5.01
N ARG A 121 12.27 -18.61 -4.73
CA ARG A 121 12.44 -19.98 -4.22
C ARG A 121 12.21 -20.10 -2.72
N HIS A 122 12.30 -18.98 -1.99
CA HIS A 122 11.98 -18.94 -0.58
C HIS A 122 10.64 -18.24 -0.34
N VAL A 123 9.66 -18.99 0.14
CA VAL A 123 8.35 -18.47 0.53
C VAL A 123 8.22 -18.65 2.04
N PRO A 124 8.42 -17.58 2.84
CA PRO A 124 8.25 -17.66 4.29
C PRO A 124 6.77 -17.83 4.68
N ASP A 125 6.55 -18.35 5.89
CA ASP A 125 5.20 -18.43 6.46
C ASP A 125 4.75 -17.01 6.88
N HIS A 126 3.52 -16.65 6.57
CA HIS A 126 2.89 -15.41 7.02
C HIS A 126 2.44 -15.45 8.49
N LEU A 127 2.53 -16.59 9.16
CA LEU A 127 2.18 -16.78 10.59
C LEU A 127 0.78 -16.27 10.95
N ARG A 128 -0.15 -16.32 9.99
CA ARG A 128 -1.52 -15.76 10.06
C ARG A 128 -1.56 -14.26 10.38
N ASN A 129 -0.44 -13.56 10.22
CA ASN A 129 -0.38 -12.11 10.33
C ASN A 129 -0.88 -11.47 9.02
N LYS A 130 -1.80 -10.49 9.12
CA LYS A 130 -2.45 -9.87 7.96
C LYS A 130 -1.47 -9.06 7.11
N GLN A 131 -0.54 -8.31 7.73
CA GLN A 131 0.46 -7.50 7.04
C GLN A 131 1.38 -8.37 6.19
N ALA A 132 1.99 -9.40 6.80
CA ALA A 132 2.87 -10.33 6.08
C ALA A 132 2.10 -11.09 4.99
N ALA A 133 0.89 -11.54 5.29
CA ALA A 133 0.03 -12.24 4.33
C ALA A 133 -0.27 -11.38 3.09
N ALA A 134 -0.62 -10.12 3.31
CA ALA A 134 -0.88 -9.17 2.22
C ALA A 134 0.36 -8.95 1.34
N MET A 135 1.51 -8.74 1.96
CA MET A 135 2.76 -8.55 1.22
C MET A 135 3.14 -9.78 0.39
N LEU A 136 2.99 -10.99 0.94
CA LEU A 136 3.23 -12.23 0.19
C LEU A 136 2.27 -12.41 -1.00
N VAL A 137 1.01 -12.00 -0.85
CA VAL A 137 0.04 -11.99 -1.95
C VAL A 137 0.50 -11.01 -3.04
N LEU A 138 0.78 -9.75 -2.68
CA LEU A 138 1.18 -8.71 -3.64
C LEU A 138 2.51 -9.01 -4.35
N ALA A 139 3.40 -9.76 -3.71
CA ALA A 139 4.64 -10.26 -4.32
C ALA A 139 4.45 -11.50 -5.18
N GLY A 140 3.23 -12.03 -5.32
CA GLY A 140 2.96 -13.28 -6.05
C GLY A 140 3.58 -14.53 -5.40
N LEU A 141 3.84 -14.48 -4.09
CA LEU A 141 4.41 -15.58 -3.31
C LEU A 141 3.34 -16.41 -2.59
N ALA A 142 2.10 -15.95 -2.55
CA ALA A 142 0.99 -16.65 -1.93
C ALA A 142 -0.27 -16.57 -2.80
N ASP A 143 -1.13 -17.61 -2.71
CA ASP A 143 -2.39 -17.64 -3.43
C ASP A 143 -3.37 -16.59 -2.89
N PRO A 144 -3.78 -15.59 -3.70
CA PRO A 144 -4.61 -14.49 -3.25
C PRO A 144 -5.99 -14.98 -2.80
N GLY A 145 -6.61 -15.88 -3.55
CA GLY A 145 -7.95 -16.37 -3.26
C GLY A 145 -8.04 -17.11 -1.94
N LYS A 146 -7.02 -17.90 -1.58
CA LYS A 146 -6.95 -18.64 -0.33
C LYS A 146 -6.57 -17.72 0.85
N VAL A 147 -5.46 -16.99 0.71
CA VAL A 147 -4.89 -16.22 1.82
C VAL A 147 -5.79 -15.05 2.19
N CYS A 148 -6.39 -14.36 1.22
CA CYS A 148 -7.31 -13.26 1.51
C CYS A 148 -8.54 -13.74 2.30
N ARG A 149 -9.17 -14.85 1.91
CA ARG A 149 -10.33 -15.38 2.66
C ARG A 149 -9.98 -15.92 4.04
N THR A 150 -8.84 -16.60 4.19
CA THR A 150 -8.52 -17.33 5.42
C THR A 150 -7.73 -16.54 6.45
N VAL A 151 -7.11 -15.43 6.04
CA VAL A 151 -6.26 -14.60 6.89
C VAL A 151 -6.68 -13.14 6.85
N ILE A 152 -6.63 -12.47 5.68
CA ILE A 152 -6.74 -11.00 5.62
C ILE A 152 -8.16 -10.53 5.93
N ALA A 153 -9.19 -11.13 5.30
CA ALA A 153 -10.59 -10.77 5.54
C ALA A 153 -11.13 -11.26 6.89
N ARG A 154 -10.48 -12.26 7.49
CA ARG A 154 -10.96 -12.86 8.74
C ARG A 154 -10.94 -11.85 9.88
N GLY A 155 -12.07 -11.70 10.58
CA GLY A 155 -12.25 -10.74 11.67
C GLY A 155 -12.39 -9.28 11.19
N GLY A 156 -12.63 -9.07 9.89
CA GLY A 156 -12.89 -7.74 9.34
C GLY A 156 -11.75 -6.76 9.63
N ALA A 157 -12.09 -5.60 10.22
CA ALA A 157 -11.17 -4.52 10.56
C ALA A 157 -10.15 -4.86 11.68
N GLU A 158 -10.39 -5.92 12.46
CA GLU A 158 -9.41 -6.35 13.47
C GLU A 158 -8.05 -6.70 12.85
N GLY A 159 -6.97 -6.19 13.45
CA GLY A 159 -5.60 -6.41 12.99
C GLY A 159 -5.23 -5.60 11.74
N PHE A 160 -6.10 -4.71 11.27
CA PHE A 160 -5.72 -3.68 10.32
C PHE A 160 -4.87 -2.60 11.00
N SER A 161 -4.06 -1.95 10.22
CA SER A 161 -3.23 -0.80 10.59
C SER A 161 -3.42 0.30 9.56
N THR A 162 -3.06 1.50 9.90
CA THR A 162 -3.21 2.65 9.00
C THR A 162 -2.26 2.58 7.83
N PHE A 163 -1.01 2.17 8.05
CA PHE A 163 0.02 2.11 7.01
C PHE A 163 -0.20 0.89 6.08
N TYR A 164 -0.09 -0.32 6.62
CA TYR A 164 -0.24 -1.53 5.81
C TYR A 164 -1.69 -1.85 5.44
N GLY A 165 -2.64 -1.12 6.00
CA GLY A 165 -4.05 -1.22 5.62
C GLY A 165 -4.28 -1.05 4.13
N TYR A 166 -3.55 -0.13 3.47
CA TYR A 166 -3.61 0.01 2.01
C TYR A 166 -3.20 -1.29 1.29
N TYR A 167 -2.09 -1.88 1.68
CA TYR A 167 -1.59 -3.11 1.04
C TYR A 167 -2.48 -4.32 1.34
N MET A 168 -3.10 -4.36 2.52
CA MET A 168 -4.10 -5.37 2.85
C MET A 168 -5.36 -5.22 2.00
N LEU A 169 -5.81 -4.00 1.74
CA LEU A 169 -6.93 -3.72 0.82
C LEU A 169 -6.58 -4.08 -0.63
N GLU A 170 -5.37 -3.78 -1.10
CA GLU A 170 -4.89 -4.17 -2.43
C GLU A 170 -4.86 -5.70 -2.58
N ALA A 171 -4.35 -6.41 -1.57
CA ALA A 171 -4.35 -7.88 -1.58
C ALA A 171 -5.78 -8.46 -1.61
N LEU A 172 -6.73 -7.86 -0.86
CA LEU A 172 -8.13 -8.26 -0.92
C LEU A 172 -8.72 -8.07 -2.33
N ALA A 173 -8.37 -6.99 -3.01
CA ALA A 173 -8.78 -6.74 -4.40
C ALA A 173 -8.21 -7.79 -5.35
N GLU A 174 -6.94 -8.19 -5.20
CA GLU A 174 -6.33 -9.30 -5.95
C GLU A 174 -7.04 -10.64 -5.67
N GLY A 175 -7.52 -10.84 -4.45
CA GLY A 175 -8.33 -12.00 -4.06
C GLY A 175 -9.79 -11.94 -4.54
N GLY A 176 -10.22 -10.84 -5.19
CA GLY A 176 -11.59 -10.61 -5.63
C GLY A 176 -12.57 -10.27 -4.50
N LEU A 177 -12.08 -9.87 -3.32
CA LEU A 177 -12.86 -9.59 -2.12
C LEU A 177 -13.11 -8.08 -1.95
N TYR A 178 -13.74 -7.47 -2.96
CA TYR A 178 -13.99 -6.03 -3.00
C TYR A 178 -15.04 -5.58 -1.98
N ASP A 179 -16.05 -6.39 -1.71
CA ASP A 179 -17.11 -6.08 -0.74
C ASP A 179 -16.55 -6.09 0.67
N GLU A 180 -15.72 -7.08 1.01
CA GLU A 180 -15.02 -7.18 2.29
C GLU A 180 -14.04 -5.99 2.46
N ALA A 181 -13.33 -5.59 1.41
CA ALA A 181 -12.45 -4.43 1.45
C ALA A 181 -13.22 -3.13 1.70
N LEU A 182 -14.35 -2.91 1.02
CA LEU A 182 -15.23 -1.75 1.25
C LEU A 182 -15.79 -1.73 2.68
N GLN A 183 -16.21 -2.89 3.20
CA GLN A 183 -16.68 -2.99 4.58
C GLN A 183 -15.58 -2.66 5.58
N ILE A 184 -14.36 -3.15 5.35
CA ILE A 184 -13.20 -2.84 6.22
C ILE A 184 -12.85 -1.34 6.17
N ILE A 185 -12.93 -0.69 5.00
CA ILE A 185 -12.77 0.76 4.91
C ILE A 185 -13.81 1.48 5.75
N SER A 186 -15.07 1.07 5.62
CA SER A 186 -16.17 1.64 6.39
C SER A 186 -15.99 1.45 7.90
N ASP A 187 -15.55 0.28 8.33
CA ASP A 187 -15.38 -0.04 9.75
C ASP A 187 -14.14 0.64 10.35
N TYR A 188 -12.97 0.46 9.73
CA TYR A 188 -11.69 0.91 10.28
C TYR A 188 -11.51 2.43 10.20
N TRP A 189 -11.60 2.99 8.98
CA TRP A 189 -11.47 4.45 8.79
C TRP A 189 -12.75 5.19 9.16
N GLY A 190 -13.93 4.53 9.05
CA GLY A 190 -15.18 5.06 9.58
C GLY A 190 -15.13 5.26 11.09
N ALA A 191 -14.50 4.34 11.84
CA ALA A 191 -14.30 4.52 13.28
C ALA A 191 -13.49 5.79 13.63
N MET A 192 -12.51 6.19 12.79
CA MET A 192 -11.84 7.47 12.97
C MET A 192 -12.80 8.66 12.81
N LEU A 193 -13.68 8.61 11.80
CA LEU A 193 -14.69 9.67 11.58
C LEU A 193 -15.67 9.74 12.76
N ASP A 194 -16.14 8.60 13.27
CA ASP A 194 -17.02 8.51 14.43
C ASP A 194 -16.36 9.09 15.69
N LEU A 195 -15.04 8.94 15.81
CA LEU A 195 -14.23 9.52 16.87
C LEU A 195 -13.83 10.98 16.63
N GLY A 196 -14.36 11.63 15.59
CA GLY A 196 -14.16 13.05 15.32
C GLY A 196 -12.96 13.39 14.44
N ALA A 197 -12.38 12.42 13.72
CA ALA A 197 -11.28 12.67 12.80
C ALA A 197 -11.72 13.59 11.65
N THR A 198 -10.89 14.58 11.33
CA THR A 198 -10.98 15.43 10.14
C THR A 198 -9.85 15.18 9.17
N THR A 199 -8.86 14.37 9.58
CA THR A 199 -7.66 13.98 8.84
C THR A 199 -7.34 12.52 9.13
N PHE A 200 -6.43 11.93 8.36
CA PHE A 200 -5.98 10.55 8.58
C PHE A 200 -4.99 10.48 9.76
N TRP A 201 -5.29 9.66 10.76
CA TRP A 201 -4.44 9.47 11.92
C TRP A 201 -3.29 8.51 11.65
N GLU A 202 -2.17 8.72 12.34
CA GLU A 202 -0.98 7.86 12.23
C GLU A 202 -1.24 6.41 12.59
N ASP A 203 -2.08 6.18 13.60
CA ASP A 203 -2.47 4.85 14.09
C ASP A 203 -3.88 4.85 14.64
N LEU A 204 -4.54 3.70 14.59
CA LEU A 204 -5.80 3.41 15.27
C LEU A 204 -5.79 1.94 15.73
N ASN A 205 -5.91 1.72 17.02
CA ASN A 205 -6.28 0.39 17.51
C ASN A 205 -7.80 0.22 17.44
N TYR A 206 -8.27 -0.47 16.41
CA TYR A 206 -9.70 -0.64 16.15
C TYR A 206 -10.47 -1.26 17.34
N ALA A 207 -9.86 -2.22 18.07
CA ALA A 207 -10.49 -2.84 19.23
C ALA A 207 -10.80 -1.86 20.36
N HIS A 208 -10.09 -0.72 20.42
CA HIS A 208 -10.31 0.31 21.45
C HIS A 208 -11.34 1.37 21.03
N ALA A 209 -11.69 1.45 19.75
CA ALA A 209 -12.55 2.52 19.23
C ALA A 209 -13.90 2.61 19.95
N ALA A 210 -14.53 1.47 20.25
CA ALA A 210 -15.85 1.44 20.89
C ALA A 210 -15.88 2.07 22.30
N GLY A 211 -14.76 1.98 23.05
CA GLY A 211 -14.62 2.56 24.39
C GLY A 211 -14.07 3.98 24.43
N ALA A 212 -13.60 4.49 23.29
CA ALA A 212 -12.95 5.79 23.20
C ALA A 212 -13.94 6.96 23.20
N ALA A 213 -13.48 8.11 23.64
CA ALA A 213 -14.15 9.39 23.46
C ALA A 213 -13.83 9.99 22.08
N ARG A 214 -14.68 10.89 21.62
CA ARG A 214 -14.38 11.74 20.46
C ARG A 214 -13.24 12.70 20.80
N ILE A 215 -12.41 13.04 19.81
CA ILE A 215 -11.26 13.94 20.01
C ILE A 215 -11.65 15.42 20.06
N ASP A 216 -12.87 15.76 19.61
CA ASP A 216 -13.37 17.14 19.52
C ASP A 216 -14.25 17.54 20.71
N GLU A 217 -14.32 16.71 21.76
CA GLU A 217 -15.08 16.97 22.99
C GLU A 217 -14.30 16.54 24.25
N PRO A 218 -14.62 17.09 25.43
CA PRO A 218 -14.07 16.61 26.70
C PRO A 218 -14.38 15.11 26.90
N VAL A 219 -13.42 14.36 27.43
CA VAL A 219 -13.59 12.92 27.65
C VAL A 219 -14.72 12.65 28.65
N PRO A 220 -15.83 12.00 28.25
CA PRO A 220 -16.94 11.70 29.15
C PRO A 220 -16.57 10.66 30.20
N ALA A 221 -17.31 10.62 31.31
CA ALA A 221 -17.13 9.59 32.34
C ALA A 221 -17.32 8.19 31.74
N GLY A 222 -16.38 7.29 32.04
CA GLY A 222 -16.40 5.90 31.55
C GLY A 222 -15.82 5.69 30.15
N LYS A 223 -15.36 6.73 29.48
CA LYS A 223 -14.58 6.67 28.24
C LYS A 223 -13.14 7.08 28.48
N PHE A 224 -12.27 6.80 27.52
CA PHE A 224 -10.85 7.17 27.57
C PHE A 224 -10.44 7.94 26.31
N ASP A 225 -9.33 8.68 26.41
CA ASP A 225 -8.70 9.38 25.28
C ASP A 225 -7.91 8.36 24.46
N ILE A 226 -8.35 8.11 23.24
CA ILE A 226 -7.72 7.12 22.37
C ILE A 226 -6.25 7.44 22.04
N HIS A 227 -5.89 8.71 22.00
CA HIS A 227 -4.51 9.13 21.70
C HIS A 227 -3.60 9.13 22.93
N ALA A 228 -4.14 9.45 24.10
CA ALA A 228 -3.37 9.45 25.34
C ALA A 228 -3.08 8.02 25.85
N GLU A 229 -4.04 7.09 25.69
CA GLU A 229 -4.03 5.82 26.40
C GLU A 229 -3.84 4.62 25.48
N SER A 230 -4.25 4.70 24.22
CA SER A 230 -4.41 3.56 23.33
C SER A 230 -3.22 3.23 22.43
N GLY A 231 -2.18 4.04 22.37
CA GLY A 231 -1.01 3.83 21.51
C GLY A 231 -0.15 2.65 21.97
N ALA A 232 -0.57 1.42 21.74
CA ALA A 232 0.23 0.23 22.07
C ALA A 232 1.43 0.06 21.15
N TYR A 233 1.32 0.50 19.90
CA TYR A 233 2.31 0.27 18.85
C TYR A 233 3.05 1.54 18.46
N CYS A 234 2.38 2.69 18.49
CA CYS A 234 2.88 3.96 18.02
C CYS A 234 3.09 4.95 19.18
N TYR A 235 3.17 6.20 18.86
CA TYR A 235 3.37 7.25 19.84
C TYR A 235 2.08 7.57 20.59
N LYS A 236 2.24 8.07 21.83
CA LYS A 236 1.13 8.48 22.70
C LYS A 236 1.09 9.99 22.86
N GLY A 237 -0.11 10.50 23.16
CA GLY A 237 -0.32 11.91 23.43
C GLY A 237 0.06 12.80 22.26
N LEU A 238 0.70 13.91 22.52
CA LEU A 238 1.05 14.92 21.52
C LEU A 238 2.06 14.47 20.46
N ARG A 239 2.68 13.31 20.62
CA ARG A 239 3.55 12.73 19.59
C ARG A 239 2.79 11.93 18.53
N HIS A 240 1.55 11.56 18.79
CA HIS A 240 0.71 10.88 17.82
C HIS A 240 0.27 11.89 16.76
N SER A 241 0.58 11.64 15.50
CA SER A 241 0.17 12.51 14.41
C SER A 241 -1.29 12.29 14.05
N LEU A 242 -2.08 13.37 14.07
CA LEU A 242 -3.47 13.36 13.63
C LEU A 242 -3.62 13.70 12.13
N CYS A 243 -2.52 13.96 11.43
CA CYS A 243 -2.49 14.18 9.98
C CYS A 243 -1.29 13.45 9.38
N HIS A 244 -1.46 12.16 9.08
CA HIS A 244 -0.38 11.27 8.67
C HIS A 244 -0.67 10.63 7.31
N GLY A 245 0.12 10.98 6.30
CA GLY A 245 -0.12 10.59 4.89
C GLY A 245 -0.19 9.08 4.65
N TRP A 246 0.55 8.27 5.40
CA TRP A 246 0.53 6.82 5.21
C TRP A 246 -0.84 6.16 5.48
N ALA A 247 -1.72 6.84 6.22
CA ALA A 247 -3.05 6.34 6.55
C ALA A 247 -4.10 6.64 5.47
N SER A 248 -3.75 7.38 4.41
CA SER A 248 -4.68 7.82 3.35
C SER A 248 -5.00 6.72 2.31
N GLY A 249 -4.60 5.49 2.55
CA GLY A 249 -4.77 4.34 1.66
C GLY A 249 -6.16 4.14 1.05
N PRO A 250 -7.29 4.38 1.76
CA PRO A 250 -8.61 4.29 1.15
C PRO A 250 -8.81 5.18 -0.07
N THR A 251 -8.22 6.37 -0.10
CA THR A 251 -8.39 7.32 -1.21
C THR A 251 -7.90 6.76 -2.57
N PRO A 252 -6.64 6.33 -2.71
CA PRO A 252 -6.18 5.69 -3.94
C PRO A 252 -6.88 4.34 -4.20
N TRP A 253 -7.21 3.58 -3.17
CA TRP A 253 -7.90 2.31 -3.33
C TRP A 253 -9.31 2.50 -3.94
N LEU A 254 -10.10 3.46 -3.46
CA LEU A 254 -11.41 3.80 -4.01
C LEU A 254 -11.30 4.28 -5.47
N SER A 255 -10.30 5.08 -5.79
CA SER A 255 -10.05 5.52 -7.17
C SER A 255 -9.69 4.35 -8.09
N ARG A 256 -8.84 3.45 -7.61
CA ARG A 256 -8.35 2.30 -8.38
C ARG A 256 -9.40 1.22 -8.57
N HIS A 257 -10.20 0.92 -7.55
CA HIS A 257 -11.09 -0.23 -7.57
C HIS A 257 -12.58 0.15 -7.67
N VAL A 258 -13.05 1.17 -6.96
CA VAL A 258 -14.47 1.59 -7.04
C VAL A 258 -14.73 2.43 -8.29
N LEU A 259 -13.92 3.44 -8.56
CA LEU A 259 -13.93 4.12 -9.86
C LEU A 259 -13.31 3.26 -10.97
N GLY A 260 -12.49 2.28 -10.59
CA GLY A 260 -11.92 1.30 -11.48
C GLY A 260 -10.84 1.84 -12.41
N ILE A 261 -10.23 2.99 -12.12
CA ILE A 261 -9.28 3.65 -13.02
C ILE A 261 -7.87 3.13 -12.71
N VAL A 262 -7.30 2.36 -13.64
CA VAL A 262 -5.97 1.75 -13.51
C VAL A 262 -5.10 2.15 -14.69
N PRO A 263 -3.96 2.83 -14.49
CA PRO A 263 -2.98 3.07 -15.53
C PRO A 263 -2.44 1.74 -16.10
N LEU A 264 -2.46 1.61 -17.44
CA LEU A 264 -1.93 0.44 -18.16
C LEU A 264 -0.60 0.73 -18.85
N GLU A 265 -0.34 2.00 -19.16
CA GLU A 265 0.89 2.45 -19.80
C GLU A 265 1.43 3.68 -19.04
N PRO A 266 2.76 3.89 -19.03
CA PRO A 266 3.37 5.04 -18.40
C PRO A 266 2.76 6.37 -18.83
N GLY A 267 2.59 7.28 -17.88
CA GLY A 267 1.97 8.59 -18.11
C GLY A 267 0.48 8.50 -18.37
N CYS A 268 -0.18 7.43 -17.92
CA CYS A 268 -1.63 7.22 -18.12
C CYS A 268 -2.06 7.31 -19.62
N LYS A 269 -1.15 6.99 -20.56
CA LYS A 269 -1.49 6.97 -22.00
C LYS A 269 -2.61 5.99 -22.32
N SER A 270 -2.72 4.94 -21.54
CA SER A 270 -3.81 3.99 -21.57
C SER A 270 -4.26 3.68 -20.14
N VAL A 271 -5.56 3.67 -19.91
CA VAL A 271 -6.16 3.34 -18.62
C VAL A 271 -7.27 2.30 -18.78
N ALA A 272 -7.35 1.35 -17.84
CA ALA A 272 -8.55 0.55 -17.71
C ALA A 272 -9.60 1.29 -16.89
N VAL A 273 -10.90 1.05 -17.19
CA VAL A 273 -12.01 1.50 -16.35
C VAL A 273 -12.86 0.27 -16.02
N ARG A 274 -12.65 -0.31 -14.85
CA ARG A 274 -13.27 -1.57 -14.38
C ARG A 274 -13.79 -1.40 -12.96
N PRO A 275 -15.01 -0.85 -12.77
CA PRO A 275 -15.54 -0.54 -11.45
C PRO A 275 -15.97 -1.78 -10.67
N HIS A 276 -15.74 -1.75 -9.36
CA HIS A 276 -16.25 -2.69 -8.37
C HIS A 276 -17.04 -1.92 -7.31
N LEU A 277 -18.33 -1.69 -7.57
CA LEU A 277 -19.19 -0.88 -6.70
C LEU A 277 -19.55 -1.54 -5.37
N GLY A 278 -19.36 -2.87 -5.24
CA GLY A 278 -19.81 -3.60 -4.06
C GLY A 278 -21.28 -3.33 -3.77
N HIS A 279 -21.60 -2.91 -2.55
CA HIS A 279 -22.97 -2.53 -2.13
C HIS A 279 -23.39 -1.11 -2.56
N LEU A 280 -22.49 -0.33 -3.15
CA LEU A 280 -22.80 1.05 -3.57
C LEU A 280 -23.79 1.07 -4.75
N LYS A 281 -24.70 2.02 -4.72
CA LYS A 281 -25.67 2.25 -5.79
C LYS A 281 -25.04 3.01 -6.97
N TRP A 282 -24.09 3.87 -6.66
CA TRP A 282 -23.37 4.68 -7.65
C TRP A 282 -22.01 5.11 -7.11
N ALA A 283 -21.11 5.45 -8.00
CA ALA A 283 -19.85 6.12 -7.68
C ALA A 283 -19.51 7.10 -8.81
N GLU A 284 -18.98 8.26 -8.45
CA GLU A 284 -18.56 9.30 -9.38
C GLU A 284 -17.26 9.92 -8.90
N GLY A 285 -16.38 10.21 -9.83
CA GLY A 285 -15.11 10.85 -9.47
C GLY A 285 -14.29 11.31 -10.65
N THR A 286 -13.19 11.95 -10.31
CA THR A 286 -12.21 12.46 -11.27
C THR A 286 -10.85 11.86 -10.99
N PHE A 287 -10.06 11.66 -12.04
CA PHE A 287 -8.71 11.15 -11.96
C PHE A 287 -7.79 12.04 -12.82
N PRO A 288 -6.80 12.71 -12.19
CA PRO A 288 -5.86 13.55 -12.90
C PRO A 288 -4.85 12.71 -13.69
N THR A 289 -4.50 13.16 -14.88
CA THR A 289 -3.43 12.60 -15.71
C THR A 289 -2.59 13.72 -16.29
N PRO A 290 -1.39 13.47 -16.81
CA PRO A 290 -0.62 14.49 -17.54
C PRO A 290 -1.33 15.08 -18.75
N TRP A 291 -2.35 14.41 -19.27
CA TRP A 291 -3.15 14.82 -20.42
C TRP A 291 -4.38 15.63 -20.06
N GLY A 292 -4.75 15.70 -18.79
CA GLY A 292 -5.97 16.29 -18.26
C GLY A 292 -6.72 15.32 -17.35
N VAL A 293 -7.97 15.65 -17.07
CA VAL A 293 -8.78 14.93 -16.06
C VAL A 293 -9.71 13.93 -16.72
N ILE A 294 -9.60 12.66 -16.29
CA ILE A 294 -10.59 11.63 -16.58
C ILE A 294 -11.76 11.81 -15.59
N ARG A 295 -13.00 11.72 -16.10
CA ARG A 295 -14.22 11.72 -15.29
C ARG A 295 -14.96 10.43 -15.51
N VAL A 296 -15.39 9.80 -14.44
CA VAL A 296 -16.19 8.58 -14.50
C VAL A 296 -17.42 8.71 -13.61
N ARG A 297 -18.52 8.10 -14.05
CA ARG A 297 -19.72 7.88 -13.26
C ARG A 297 -20.23 6.48 -13.52
N HIS A 298 -20.48 5.77 -12.45
CA HIS A 298 -21.03 4.42 -12.45
C HIS A 298 -22.36 4.44 -11.72
N GLU A 299 -23.34 3.73 -12.22
CA GLU A 299 -24.68 3.69 -11.66
C GLU A 299 -25.26 2.27 -11.77
N ARG A 300 -25.74 1.73 -10.66
CA ARG A 300 -26.37 0.41 -10.60
C ARG A 300 -27.86 0.55 -10.90
N GLY A 301 -28.30 -0.04 -12.00
CA GLY A 301 -29.71 -0.10 -12.35
C GLY A 301 -30.50 -1.02 -11.46
N ALA A 302 -31.84 -0.96 -11.60
CA ALA A 302 -32.75 -1.84 -10.86
C ALA A 302 -32.58 -3.33 -11.20
N ASP A 303 -31.99 -3.63 -12.36
CA ASP A 303 -31.63 -4.99 -12.80
C ASP A 303 -30.28 -5.48 -12.24
N GLY A 304 -29.64 -4.67 -11.40
CA GLY A 304 -28.32 -4.95 -10.81
C GLY A 304 -27.13 -4.67 -11.72
N LYS A 305 -27.33 -4.34 -12.98
CA LYS A 305 -26.23 -4.01 -13.91
C LYS A 305 -25.66 -2.64 -13.64
N VAL A 306 -24.36 -2.52 -13.82
CA VAL A 306 -23.66 -1.24 -13.68
C VAL A 306 -23.49 -0.60 -15.05
N SER A 307 -24.07 0.59 -15.21
CA SER A 307 -23.81 1.48 -16.34
C SER A 307 -22.62 2.37 -16.02
N THR A 308 -21.80 2.64 -17.04
CA THR A 308 -20.56 3.43 -16.89
C THR A 308 -20.50 4.53 -17.94
N SER A 309 -20.38 5.77 -17.49
CA SER A 309 -20.04 6.93 -18.31
C SER A 309 -18.59 7.31 -18.04
N VAL A 310 -17.82 7.53 -19.11
CA VAL A 310 -16.41 7.93 -19.03
C VAL A 310 -16.19 9.09 -20.00
N SER A 311 -15.56 10.15 -19.50
CA SER A 311 -15.00 11.24 -20.30
C SER A 311 -13.50 11.28 -20.02
N ALA A 312 -12.68 11.15 -21.05
CA ALA A 312 -11.23 11.20 -20.97
C ALA A 312 -10.69 12.30 -21.89
N PRO A 313 -9.56 12.92 -21.57
CA PRO A 313 -8.91 13.90 -22.45
C PRO A 313 -8.34 13.22 -23.70
N ASP A 314 -8.10 14.01 -24.75
CA ASP A 314 -7.38 13.57 -25.93
C ASP A 314 -5.98 13.07 -25.52
N GLY A 315 -5.55 11.95 -26.11
CA GLY A 315 -4.28 11.32 -25.79
C GLY A 315 -4.37 10.20 -24.73
N VAL A 316 -5.52 10.02 -24.08
CA VAL A 316 -5.75 8.89 -23.14
C VAL A 316 -6.65 7.84 -23.79
N ARG A 317 -6.12 6.65 -23.99
CA ARG A 317 -6.89 5.49 -24.46
C ARG A 317 -7.59 4.80 -23.28
N VAL A 318 -8.93 4.74 -23.33
CA VAL A 318 -9.72 4.02 -22.32
C VAL A 318 -10.01 2.61 -22.77
N VAL A 319 -9.67 1.62 -21.93
CA VAL A 319 -9.96 0.18 -22.10
C VAL A 319 -11.05 -0.20 -21.10
N ARG A 320 -12.11 -0.84 -21.55
CA ARG A 320 -13.24 -1.30 -20.72
C ARG A 320 -13.20 -2.80 -20.51
#